data_aaf6850fd5a7f399b93d2087012a6455
#
_entry.id   aaf6850fd5a7f399b93d2087012a6455
#
_cell.length_a   1.000
_cell.length_b   1.000
_cell.length_c   1.000
_cell.angle_alpha   90.00
_cell.angle_beta   90.00
_cell.angle_gamma   90.00
#
_symmetry.space_group_name_H-M   'P 1'
#
loop_
_entity.id
_entity.type
_entity.pdbx_description
1 polymer ?
#
loop_
_entity_poly.entity_id
_entity_poly.type
_entity_poly.pdbx_seq_one_letter_code
_entity_poly.pdbx_strand_id
1 'polypeptide(L)'
;MDRRTLLVTAAGLAATAALPARAQEAAAAEPLKVGFIYVGPVGDGGWSFQHDLGRKAIEEEYGDRVQTTFIESVPEGADAERALTQLALAGNKLIFATSFGFMDAVINTARKFPDVKFEHATGYKRADNVATYDARFYEGRAVIGTIAGRMTKSNKIGYIGSFPIPEVIQGINSAYIHA
;
A
#
# COMPACT_ATOMS: atom_id res chain seq x y z
N MET A 1 13.76 -50.99 64.56
CA MET A 1 13.23 -50.32 63.38
C MET A 1 13.52 -51.21 62.15
N ASP A 2 12.49 -51.85 61.64
CA ASP A 2 12.63 -53.00 60.78
C ASP A 2 12.73 -52.54 59.29
N ARG A 3 13.69 -53.09 58.58
CA ARG A 3 14.04 -52.74 57.19
C ARG A 3 12.95 -53.01 56.16
N ARG A 4 11.83 -53.58 56.62
CA ARG A 4 10.69 -53.92 55.75
C ARG A 4 9.63 -52.84 55.57
N THR A 5 9.69 -51.75 56.38
CA THR A 5 8.71 -50.68 56.32
C THR A 5 9.12 -49.53 55.40
N LEU A 6 10.30 -49.61 54.77
CA LEU A 6 10.87 -48.54 53.93
C LEU A 6 10.69 -48.80 52.42
N LEU A 7 10.01 -49.90 52.05
CA LEU A 7 9.81 -50.27 50.62
C LEU A 7 8.35 -50.18 50.12
N VAL A 8 7.44 -49.66 50.95
CA VAL A 8 6.01 -49.53 50.54
C VAL A 8 5.59 -48.10 50.31
N THR A 9 6.43 -47.10 50.56
CA THR A 9 6.10 -45.68 50.37
C THR A 9 6.69 -45.04 49.11
N ALA A 10 7.27 -45.83 48.20
CA ALA A 10 7.88 -45.28 46.95
C ALA A 10 7.14 -45.66 45.65
N ALA A 11 5.93 -46.22 45.75
CA ALA A 11 5.19 -46.66 44.56
C ALA A 11 3.86 -45.92 44.33
N GLY A 12 3.73 -44.72 44.82
CA GLY A 12 2.47 -43.97 44.84
C GLY A 12 2.45 -42.55 44.31
N LEU A 13 3.41 -42.13 43.49
CA LEU A 13 3.34 -40.76 42.91
C LEU A 13 4.05 -40.65 41.55
N ALA A 14 3.50 -41.31 40.54
CA ALA A 14 3.86 -41.06 39.13
C ALA A 14 2.65 -41.25 38.22
N ALA A 15 1.49 -40.71 38.61
CA ALA A 15 0.42 -40.42 37.70
C ALA A 15 0.42 -38.91 37.41
N THR A 16 1.49 -38.41 36.79
CA THR A 16 1.44 -37.10 36.12
C THR A 16 0.48 -37.26 34.97
N ALA A 17 -0.71 -36.71 35.17
CA ALA A 17 -1.69 -36.51 34.13
C ALA A 17 -1.00 -35.83 32.95
N ALA A 18 -0.74 -36.55 31.88
CA ALA A 18 -0.46 -36.00 30.57
C ALA A 18 -1.75 -35.29 30.15
N LEU A 19 -1.88 -34.02 30.52
CA LEU A 19 -2.83 -33.12 29.89
C LEU A 19 -2.49 -33.14 28.40
N PRO A 20 -3.44 -33.47 27.52
CA PRO A 20 -3.22 -33.33 26.10
C PRO A 20 -2.86 -31.84 25.92
N ALA A 21 -1.64 -31.57 25.45
CA ALA A 21 -1.32 -30.27 24.88
C ALA A 21 -2.30 -30.07 23.74
N ARG A 22 -3.44 -29.45 24.04
CA ARG A 22 -4.28 -28.86 23.01
C ARG A 22 -3.33 -27.90 22.31
N ALA A 23 -2.85 -28.31 21.13
CA ALA A 23 -2.33 -27.37 20.16
C ALA A 23 -3.43 -26.32 20.04
N GLN A 24 -3.18 -25.15 20.63
CA GLN A 24 -4.02 -24.00 20.46
C GLN A 24 -3.83 -23.67 18.97
N GLU A 25 -4.75 -24.16 18.17
CA GLU A 25 -4.86 -23.76 16.76
C GLU A 25 -4.87 -22.24 16.83
N ALA A 26 -3.76 -21.62 16.47
CA ALA A 26 -3.67 -20.18 16.38
C ALA A 26 -4.78 -19.79 15.40
N ALA A 27 -5.84 -19.20 15.92
CA ALA A 27 -6.93 -18.69 15.10
C ALA A 27 -6.26 -17.89 13.98
N ALA A 28 -6.45 -18.30 12.74
CA ALA A 28 -5.87 -17.62 11.61
C ALA A 28 -6.21 -16.14 11.75
N ALA A 29 -5.19 -15.29 11.85
CA ALA A 29 -5.39 -13.86 12.01
C ALA A 29 -6.25 -13.38 10.85
N GLU A 30 -7.26 -12.56 11.12
CA GLU A 30 -8.08 -11.99 10.05
C GLU A 30 -7.17 -11.28 9.02
N PRO A 31 -7.45 -11.42 7.72
CA PRO A 31 -6.65 -10.79 6.69
C PRO A 31 -6.60 -9.27 6.86
N LEU A 32 -5.44 -8.68 6.64
CA LEU A 32 -5.31 -7.22 6.60
C LEU A 32 -6.11 -6.68 5.41
N LYS A 33 -7.12 -5.86 5.69
CA LYS A 33 -7.88 -5.18 4.64
C LYS A 33 -7.14 -3.94 4.17
N VAL A 34 -6.88 -3.89 2.86
CA VAL A 34 -6.14 -2.81 2.20
C VAL A 34 -6.99 -2.19 1.09
N GLY A 35 -7.23 -0.88 1.18
CA GLY A 35 -8.01 -0.13 0.21
C GLY A 35 -7.16 0.66 -0.75
N PHE A 36 -7.65 0.87 -1.98
CA PHE A 36 -6.99 1.70 -2.99
C PHE A 36 -8.01 2.63 -3.64
N ILE A 37 -7.64 3.89 -3.87
CA ILE A 37 -8.39 4.78 -4.74
C ILE A 37 -7.52 5.21 -5.91
N TYR A 38 -8.08 5.11 -7.13
CA TYR A 38 -7.41 5.44 -8.38
C TYR A 38 -8.10 6.63 -9.07
N VAL A 39 -7.32 7.55 -9.61
CA VAL A 39 -7.84 8.74 -10.31
C VAL A 39 -8.42 8.42 -11.68
N GLY A 40 -7.96 7.36 -12.33
CA GLY A 40 -8.44 6.88 -13.63
C GLY A 40 -8.79 5.40 -13.63
N PRO A 41 -9.24 4.87 -14.77
CA PRO A 41 -9.55 3.46 -14.91
C PRO A 41 -8.28 2.59 -14.90
N VAL A 42 -8.41 1.35 -14.45
CA VAL A 42 -7.30 0.38 -14.44
C VAL A 42 -7.04 -0.28 -15.79
N GLY A 43 -7.95 -0.10 -16.76
CA GLY A 43 -7.86 -0.75 -18.07
C GLY A 43 -7.08 0.02 -19.14
N ASP A 44 -6.57 1.22 -18.86
CA ASP A 44 -5.96 2.12 -19.84
C ASP A 44 -4.45 1.93 -20.07
N GLY A 45 -3.81 1.04 -19.31
CA GLY A 45 -2.37 0.79 -19.37
C GLY A 45 -1.49 1.93 -18.80
N GLY A 46 -2.12 2.93 -18.14
CA GLY A 46 -1.45 4.12 -17.63
C GLY A 46 -1.15 4.08 -16.12
N TRP A 47 -1.30 5.24 -15.48
CA TRP A 47 -0.99 5.47 -14.07
C TRP A 47 -1.75 4.55 -13.12
N SER A 48 -3.09 4.51 -13.24
CA SER A 48 -3.94 3.66 -12.39
C SER A 48 -3.67 2.17 -12.62
N PHE A 49 -3.42 1.77 -13.87
CA PHE A 49 -3.05 0.39 -14.22
C PHE A 49 -1.77 -0.04 -13.50
N GLN A 50 -0.72 0.79 -13.48
CA GLN A 50 0.54 0.45 -12.80
C GLN A 50 0.35 0.29 -11.28
N HIS A 51 -0.48 1.12 -10.66
CA HIS A 51 -0.82 0.97 -9.24
C HIS A 51 -1.63 -0.31 -8.98
N ASP A 52 -2.54 -0.67 -9.89
CA ASP A 52 -3.31 -1.91 -9.77
C ASP A 52 -2.45 -3.17 -9.96
N LEU A 53 -1.40 -3.10 -10.79
CA LEU A 53 -0.40 -4.17 -10.84
C LEU A 53 0.30 -4.34 -9.49
N GLY A 54 0.64 -3.24 -8.81
CA GLY A 54 1.18 -3.28 -7.45
C GLY A 54 0.20 -3.90 -6.45
N ARG A 55 -1.08 -3.57 -6.53
CA ARG A 55 -2.13 -4.18 -5.70
C ARG A 55 -2.20 -5.70 -5.93
N LYS A 56 -2.21 -6.15 -7.19
CA LYS A 56 -2.23 -7.58 -7.55
C LYS A 56 -0.98 -8.31 -7.06
N ALA A 57 0.18 -7.66 -7.13
CA ALA A 57 1.42 -8.23 -6.60
C ALA A 57 1.36 -8.44 -5.07
N ILE A 58 0.70 -7.53 -4.34
CA ILE A 58 0.44 -7.71 -2.91
C ILE A 58 -0.45 -8.93 -2.66
N GLU A 59 -1.52 -9.12 -3.44
CA GLU A 59 -2.39 -10.30 -3.33
C GLU A 59 -1.63 -11.60 -3.63
N GLU A 60 -0.79 -11.60 -4.65
CA GLU A 60 0.04 -12.75 -5.02
C GLU A 60 1.06 -13.10 -3.93
N GLU A 61 1.77 -12.10 -3.39
CA GLU A 61 2.82 -12.30 -2.38
C GLU A 61 2.25 -12.71 -1.01
N TYR A 62 1.14 -12.11 -0.59
CA TYR A 62 0.61 -12.28 0.77
C TYR A 62 -0.55 -13.26 0.88
N GLY A 63 -1.22 -13.60 -0.24
CA GLY A 63 -2.32 -14.58 -0.28
C GLY A 63 -3.41 -14.27 0.76
N ASP A 64 -3.81 -15.25 1.52
CA ASP A 64 -4.88 -15.16 2.52
C ASP A 64 -4.59 -14.20 3.69
N ARG A 65 -3.37 -13.64 3.78
CA ARG A 65 -3.02 -12.66 4.81
C ARG A 65 -3.51 -11.25 4.48
N VAL A 66 -3.90 -10.98 3.24
CA VAL A 66 -4.33 -9.67 2.76
C VAL A 66 -5.61 -9.79 1.95
N GLN A 67 -6.52 -8.85 2.15
CA GLN A 67 -7.71 -8.67 1.33
C GLN A 67 -7.70 -7.26 0.76
N THR A 68 -7.65 -7.12 -0.57
CA THR A 68 -7.64 -5.79 -1.19
C THR A 68 -9.00 -5.39 -1.74
N THR A 69 -9.25 -4.08 -1.75
CA THR A 69 -10.43 -3.45 -2.36
C THR A 69 -10.00 -2.19 -3.08
N PHE A 70 -10.54 -1.89 -4.24
CA PHE A 70 -10.22 -0.65 -4.94
C PHE A 70 -11.45 0.07 -5.47
N ILE A 71 -11.33 1.38 -5.66
CA ILE A 71 -12.32 2.24 -6.33
C ILE A 71 -11.55 3.02 -7.41
N GLU A 72 -11.96 2.85 -8.65
CA GLU A 72 -11.32 3.51 -9.79
C GLU A 72 -12.11 4.73 -10.27
N SER A 73 -11.48 5.56 -11.12
CA SER A 73 -12.09 6.75 -11.72
C SER A 73 -12.67 7.70 -10.68
N VAL A 74 -11.95 7.85 -9.54
CA VAL A 74 -12.35 8.75 -8.45
C VAL A 74 -11.94 10.18 -8.80
N PRO A 75 -12.88 11.13 -8.92
CA PRO A 75 -12.54 12.53 -9.09
C PRO A 75 -11.82 13.09 -7.86
N GLU A 76 -10.93 14.05 -8.06
CA GLU A 76 -10.25 14.75 -6.98
C GLU A 76 -11.22 15.63 -6.17
N GLY A 77 -10.85 15.99 -4.95
CA GLY A 77 -11.66 16.80 -4.05
C GLY A 77 -12.66 16.01 -3.23
N ALA A 78 -13.93 16.43 -3.21
CA ALA A 78 -14.95 15.85 -2.32
C ALA A 78 -15.25 14.36 -2.60
N ASP A 79 -15.17 13.93 -3.84
CA ASP A 79 -15.37 12.53 -4.23
C ASP A 79 -14.27 11.63 -3.66
N ALA A 80 -13.02 12.09 -3.70
CA ALA A 80 -11.90 11.38 -3.09
C ALA A 80 -12.11 11.24 -1.57
N GLU A 81 -12.56 12.28 -0.89
CA GLU A 81 -12.83 12.21 0.56
C GLU A 81 -13.97 11.22 0.87
N ARG A 82 -15.01 11.16 0.02
CA ARG A 82 -16.08 10.16 0.15
C ARG A 82 -15.58 8.74 -0.05
N ALA A 83 -14.79 8.50 -1.10
CA ALA A 83 -14.22 7.19 -1.39
C ALA A 83 -13.29 6.69 -0.28
N LEU A 84 -12.40 7.55 0.22
CA LEU A 84 -11.52 7.24 1.35
C LEU A 84 -12.31 6.91 2.61
N THR A 85 -13.36 7.70 2.92
CA THR A 85 -14.25 7.48 4.04
C THR A 85 -14.98 6.14 3.92
N GLN A 86 -15.48 5.82 2.73
CA GLN A 86 -16.14 4.54 2.45
C GLN A 86 -15.20 3.36 2.72
N LEU A 87 -13.96 3.41 2.24
CA LEU A 87 -12.97 2.36 2.47
C LEU A 87 -12.62 2.22 3.96
N ALA A 88 -12.46 3.34 4.69
CA ALA A 88 -12.19 3.31 6.12
C ALA A 88 -13.35 2.68 6.91
N LEU A 89 -14.60 3.05 6.61
CA LEU A 89 -15.80 2.46 7.21
C LEU A 89 -15.99 0.98 6.86
N ALA A 90 -15.53 0.53 5.68
CA ALA A 90 -15.52 -0.87 5.30
C ALA A 90 -14.47 -1.71 6.06
N GLY A 91 -13.70 -1.08 6.95
CA GLY A 91 -12.74 -1.74 7.83
C GLY A 91 -11.33 -1.87 7.25
N ASN A 92 -11.03 -1.20 6.13
CA ASN A 92 -9.66 -1.16 5.63
C ASN A 92 -8.75 -0.46 6.66
N LYS A 93 -7.61 -1.08 6.96
CA LYS A 93 -6.64 -0.59 7.94
C LYS A 93 -5.46 0.15 7.30
N LEU A 94 -5.25 -0.08 6.01
CA LEU A 94 -4.27 0.61 5.18
C LEU A 94 -4.97 1.04 3.89
N ILE A 95 -4.83 2.32 3.52
CA ILE A 95 -5.47 2.86 2.32
C ILE A 95 -4.44 3.62 1.49
N PHE A 96 -4.32 3.24 0.22
CA PHE A 96 -3.49 3.91 -0.78
C PHE A 96 -4.32 4.90 -1.59
N ALA A 97 -3.87 6.15 -1.62
CA ALA A 97 -4.45 7.21 -2.43
C ALA A 97 -3.45 7.61 -3.52
N THR A 98 -3.74 7.28 -4.76
CA THR A 98 -2.76 7.22 -5.83
C THR A 98 -2.78 8.43 -6.78
N SER A 99 -3.12 9.61 -6.29
CA SER A 99 -3.03 10.85 -7.06
C SER A 99 -2.57 12.01 -6.19
N PHE A 100 -1.75 12.90 -6.76
CA PHE A 100 -1.35 14.16 -6.10
C PHE A 100 -2.55 14.95 -5.60
N GLY A 101 -3.62 15.05 -6.40
CA GLY A 101 -4.83 15.81 -6.06
C GLY A 101 -5.68 15.19 -4.96
N PHE A 102 -5.37 14.00 -4.47
CA PHE A 102 -6.03 13.42 -3.30
C PHE A 102 -5.47 13.92 -1.96
N MET A 103 -4.45 14.77 -1.98
CA MET A 103 -3.68 15.17 -0.80
C MET A 103 -4.55 15.73 0.34
N ASP A 104 -5.41 16.70 0.06
CA ASP A 104 -6.27 17.31 1.09
C ASP A 104 -7.35 16.35 1.56
N ALA A 105 -7.92 15.55 0.65
CA ALA A 105 -8.89 14.50 0.98
C ALA A 105 -8.29 13.46 1.94
N VAL A 106 -7.05 13.03 1.70
CA VAL A 106 -6.32 12.11 2.58
C VAL A 106 -6.13 12.72 3.97
N ILE A 107 -5.61 13.94 4.07
CA ILE A 107 -5.39 14.60 5.36
C ILE A 107 -6.70 14.79 6.14
N ASN A 108 -7.77 15.19 5.46
CA ASN A 108 -9.08 15.39 6.09
C ASN A 108 -9.69 14.07 6.59
N THR A 109 -9.56 13.01 5.78
CA THR A 109 -10.07 11.68 6.16
C THR A 109 -9.23 11.07 7.29
N ALA A 110 -7.90 11.19 7.22
CA ALA A 110 -7.00 10.64 8.23
C ALA A 110 -7.28 11.19 9.64
N ARG A 111 -7.67 12.46 9.77
CA ARG A 111 -8.07 13.06 11.05
C ARG A 111 -9.32 12.40 11.65
N LYS A 112 -10.22 11.91 10.80
CA LYS A 112 -11.47 11.24 11.21
C LYS A 112 -11.26 9.78 11.58
N PHE A 113 -10.19 9.16 11.06
CA PHE A 113 -9.88 7.73 11.21
C PHE A 113 -8.42 7.52 11.70
N PRO A 114 -8.11 7.86 12.96
CA PRO A 114 -6.73 7.82 13.46
C PRO A 114 -6.11 6.41 13.47
N ASP A 115 -6.94 5.37 13.53
CA ASP A 115 -6.50 3.96 13.54
C ASP A 115 -6.28 3.38 12.13
N VAL A 116 -6.61 4.13 11.08
CA VAL A 116 -6.36 3.76 9.67
C VAL A 116 -5.08 4.43 9.21
N LYS A 117 -4.21 3.68 8.53
CA LYS A 117 -2.99 4.21 7.91
C LYS A 117 -3.26 4.56 6.46
N PHE A 118 -2.71 5.68 6.03
CA PHE A 118 -2.86 6.18 4.67
C PHE A 118 -1.49 6.35 4.02
N GLU A 119 -1.36 5.85 2.79
CA GLU A 119 -0.22 6.03 1.93
C GLU A 119 -0.63 6.89 0.72
N HIS A 120 -0.01 8.06 0.59
CA HIS A 120 -0.36 9.01 -0.45
C HIS A 120 0.75 9.12 -1.49
N ALA A 121 0.43 8.79 -2.75
CA ALA A 121 1.37 8.92 -3.87
C ALA A 121 1.62 10.38 -4.24
N THR A 122 2.90 10.73 -4.40
CA THR A 122 3.38 12.02 -4.91
C THR A 122 3.02 13.26 -4.08
N GLY A 123 2.41 13.08 -2.90
CA GLY A 123 2.07 14.18 -2.00
C GLY A 123 3.24 14.64 -1.14
N TYR A 124 3.06 15.77 -0.45
CA TYR A 124 4.04 16.30 0.50
C TYR A 124 3.46 16.56 1.90
N LYS A 125 2.12 16.54 2.07
CA LYS A 125 1.50 16.66 3.39
C LYS A 125 1.51 15.32 4.10
N ARG A 126 1.87 15.35 5.39
CA ARG A 126 1.95 14.18 6.27
C ARG A 126 1.17 14.40 7.55
N ALA A 127 0.82 13.33 8.24
CA ALA A 127 0.25 13.30 9.58
C ALA A 127 0.70 12.00 10.29
N ASP A 128 0.32 11.81 11.56
CA ASP A 128 0.75 10.64 12.35
C ASP A 128 0.34 9.29 11.72
N ASN A 129 -0.73 9.31 10.94
CA ASN A 129 -1.24 8.15 10.22
C ASN A 129 -1.23 8.34 8.69
N VAL A 130 -0.50 9.33 8.17
CA VAL A 130 -0.33 9.57 6.74
C VAL A 130 1.15 9.62 6.37
N ALA A 131 1.58 8.68 5.54
CA ALA A 131 2.87 8.73 4.87
C ALA A 131 2.71 9.10 3.38
N THR A 132 3.81 9.44 2.75
CA THR A 132 3.85 9.76 1.32
C THR A 132 4.93 8.93 0.66
N TYR A 133 4.66 8.49 -0.55
CA TYR A 133 5.65 7.79 -1.38
C TYR A 133 5.69 8.40 -2.78
N ASP A 134 6.84 8.27 -3.41
CA ASP A 134 7.09 8.78 -4.76
C ASP A 134 8.18 7.94 -5.44
N ALA A 135 8.24 8.01 -6.77
CA ALA A 135 9.31 7.43 -7.56
C ALA A 135 10.07 8.54 -8.29
N ARG A 136 11.36 8.30 -8.56
CA ARG A 136 12.20 9.25 -9.28
C ARG A 136 11.94 9.20 -10.79
N PHE A 137 10.72 9.57 -11.20
CA PHE A 137 10.27 9.53 -12.60
C PHE A 137 11.16 10.34 -13.53
N TYR A 138 11.78 11.42 -13.04
CA TYR A 138 12.71 12.26 -13.79
C TYR A 138 13.93 11.47 -14.30
N GLU A 139 14.35 10.38 -13.63
CA GLU A 139 15.43 9.53 -14.10
C GLU A 139 15.03 8.77 -15.38
N GLY A 140 13.82 8.21 -15.40
CA GLY A 140 13.27 7.63 -16.62
C GLY A 140 13.08 8.67 -17.74
N ARG A 141 12.70 9.90 -17.38
CA ARG A 141 12.58 11.01 -18.34
C ARG A 141 13.92 11.43 -18.94
N ALA A 142 15.03 11.32 -18.20
CA ALA A 142 16.38 11.54 -18.72
C ALA A 142 16.70 10.54 -19.84
N VAL A 143 16.39 9.27 -19.63
CA VAL A 143 16.58 8.21 -20.64
C VAL A 143 15.73 8.49 -21.88
N ILE A 144 14.45 8.80 -21.70
CA ILE A 144 13.52 9.11 -22.80
C ILE A 144 13.99 10.36 -23.57
N GLY A 145 14.41 11.41 -22.87
CA GLY A 145 14.98 12.62 -23.48
C GLY A 145 16.17 12.29 -24.35
N THR A 146 17.13 11.52 -23.83
CA THR A 146 18.32 11.09 -24.60
C THR A 146 17.95 10.30 -25.86
N ILE A 147 16.96 9.40 -25.77
CA ILE A 147 16.49 8.64 -26.93
C ILE A 147 15.84 9.58 -27.95
N ALA A 148 14.93 10.46 -27.49
CA ALA A 148 14.23 11.40 -28.37
C ALA A 148 15.20 12.36 -29.07
N GLY A 149 16.21 12.89 -28.35
CA GLY A 149 17.24 13.76 -28.93
C GLY A 149 18.09 13.07 -30.00
N ARG A 150 18.41 11.79 -29.80
CA ARG A 150 19.16 11.00 -30.80
C ARG A 150 18.28 10.57 -32.00
N MET A 151 16.99 10.45 -31.83
CA MET A 151 16.07 9.99 -32.88
C MET A 151 15.48 11.12 -33.72
N THR A 152 15.39 12.34 -33.20
CA THR A 152 14.82 13.46 -33.95
C THR A 152 15.64 13.80 -35.19
N LYS A 153 14.95 14.03 -36.31
CA LYS A 153 15.58 14.48 -37.57
C LYS A 153 15.42 15.99 -37.77
N SER A 154 14.48 16.59 -37.06
CA SER A 154 14.14 18.02 -37.19
C SER A 154 14.67 18.90 -36.06
N ASN A 155 15.30 18.29 -35.02
CA ASN A 155 15.67 18.93 -33.77
C ASN A 155 14.48 19.61 -33.04
N LYS A 156 13.26 19.10 -33.31
CA LYS A 156 12.04 19.52 -32.64
C LYS A 156 11.43 18.34 -31.92
N ILE A 157 11.13 18.50 -30.61
CA ILE A 157 10.54 17.49 -29.75
C ILE A 157 9.33 18.12 -29.06
N GLY A 158 8.19 17.43 -29.11
CA GLY A 158 7.00 17.79 -28.34
C GLY A 158 6.94 16.95 -27.05
N TYR A 159 6.43 17.56 -25.98
CA TYR A 159 6.18 16.87 -24.73
C TYR A 159 4.75 17.13 -24.26
N ILE A 160 4.01 16.06 -23.94
CA ILE A 160 2.66 16.17 -23.39
C ILE A 160 2.77 15.96 -21.89
N GLY A 161 2.52 17.03 -21.12
CA GLY A 161 2.42 16.96 -19.66
C GLY A 161 0.97 16.71 -19.24
N SER A 162 0.75 15.85 -18.23
CA SER A 162 -0.59 15.52 -17.74
C SER A 162 -1.20 16.65 -16.90
N PHE A 163 -0.45 17.11 -15.89
CA PHE A 163 -0.87 18.13 -14.94
C PHE A 163 0.28 19.08 -14.60
N PRO A 164 0.02 20.36 -14.28
CA PRO A 164 1.07 21.33 -13.92
C PRO A 164 1.50 21.17 -12.44
N ILE A 165 1.93 19.99 -12.06
CA ILE A 165 2.40 19.65 -10.71
C ILE A 165 3.94 19.52 -10.69
N PRO A 166 4.60 19.66 -9.51
CA PRO A 166 6.06 19.66 -9.41
C PRO A 166 6.74 18.46 -10.07
N GLU A 167 6.22 17.27 -9.86
CA GLU A 167 6.73 16.01 -10.44
C GLU A 167 6.73 16.06 -11.99
N VAL A 168 5.63 16.51 -12.60
CA VAL A 168 5.51 16.60 -14.05
C VAL A 168 6.46 17.65 -14.62
N ILE A 169 6.56 18.82 -13.96
CA ILE A 169 7.50 19.90 -14.36
C ILE A 169 8.95 19.41 -14.27
N GLN A 170 9.31 18.70 -13.20
CA GLN A 170 10.62 18.08 -13.05
C GLN A 170 10.92 17.07 -14.17
N GLY A 171 9.94 16.26 -14.53
CA GLY A 171 10.03 15.32 -15.63
C GLY A 171 10.25 16.00 -16.99
N ILE A 172 9.51 17.09 -17.29
CA ILE A 172 9.69 17.88 -18.51
C ILE A 172 11.10 18.44 -18.57
N ASN A 173 11.59 19.06 -17.48
CA ASN A 173 12.91 19.64 -17.41
C ASN A 173 13.99 18.58 -17.60
N SER A 174 13.84 17.41 -16.98
CA SER A 174 14.77 16.30 -17.15
C SER A 174 14.82 15.81 -18.60
N ALA A 175 13.68 15.60 -19.24
CA ALA A 175 13.63 15.20 -20.64
C ALA A 175 14.29 16.25 -21.54
N TYR A 176 14.04 17.54 -21.30
CA TYR A 176 14.62 18.64 -22.09
C TYR A 176 16.14 18.72 -21.96
N ILE A 177 16.68 18.63 -20.76
CA ILE A 177 18.14 18.74 -20.53
C ILE A 177 18.92 17.61 -21.18
N HIS A 178 18.30 16.42 -21.29
CA HIS A 178 18.96 15.23 -21.81
C HIS A 178 18.69 14.99 -23.31
N ALA A 179 17.77 15.72 -23.90
CA ALA A 179 17.50 15.68 -25.34
C ALA A 179 18.49 16.51 -26.15
#